data_0f93bbdc7559bcddc35cf003e9bdd3ee
#
_entry.id   0f93bbdc7559bcddc35cf003e9bdd3ee
#
_cell.length_a   1.000
_cell.length_b   1.000
_cell.length_c   1.000
_cell.angle_alpha   90.00
_cell.angle_beta   90.00
_cell.angle_gamma   90.00
#
_symmetry.space_group_name_H-M   'P 1'
#
loop_
_entity.id
_entity.type
_entity.pdbx_description
1 polymer ?
#
loop_
_entity_poly.entity_id
_entity_poly.type
_entity_poly.pdbx_seq_one_letter_code
_entity_poly.pdbx_strand_id
1 'polypeptide(L)'
;MKKQNFLCLLTAAVIVMLVTACGSTPAAGTGPGSGSPPPTQSSQVEFIRTDYQGAAIGSNIPDWVEAAINGDLETIKRIPRFNGKVPIVDWGNGQNLDLLRSWVNNFNVSAGISRRISTYVEAEFGGTQLGTKDTQENRNFLREVVATLSSAEFSGLAREMDYWVKLRIVDHAKGTQTEEYRYFVVFSIPEDVLQYQIDVAMGKISAQTQEQQEIKNDVEEAMKRARFNSIQQSN
;
A
#
# COMPACT_ATOMS: atom_id res chain seq x y z
N MET A 1 7.78 -49.26 -17.49
CA MET A 1 6.32 -49.49 -17.43
C MET A 1 5.63 -48.12 -17.55
N LYS A 2 4.80 -48.02 -18.61
CA LYS A 2 3.78 -47.00 -18.98
C LYS A 2 4.03 -45.52 -18.66
N LYS A 3 4.52 -44.82 -19.69
CA LYS A 3 4.39 -43.36 -19.91
C LYS A 3 2.94 -43.07 -20.29
N GLN A 4 2.28 -42.12 -19.61
CA GLN A 4 1.00 -41.57 -20.02
C GLN A 4 1.19 -40.15 -20.44
N ASN A 5 1.17 -39.89 -21.73
CA ASN A 5 1.16 -38.60 -22.36
C ASN A 5 -0.27 -38.01 -22.22
N PHE A 6 -0.42 -36.85 -21.57
CA PHE A 6 -1.65 -36.07 -21.58
C PHE A 6 -1.46 -34.90 -22.54
N LEU A 7 -2.00 -35.05 -23.72
CA LEU A 7 -2.07 -34.04 -24.77
C LEU A 7 -3.36 -33.21 -24.51
N CYS A 8 -3.23 -31.95 -24.04
CA CYS A 8 -4.36 -31.08 -23.90
C CYS A 8 -4.39 -30.08 -25.07
N LEU A 9 -5.46 -30.19 -25.88
CA LEU A 9 -5.76 -29.35 -27.03
C LEU A 9 -6.03 -27.90 -26.60
N LEU A 10 -5.30 -26.97 -27.22
CA LEU A 10 -5.59 -25.53 -27.23
C LEU A 10 -6.64 -25.25 -28.33
N THR A 11 -7.85 -24.83 -27.94
CA THR A 11 -8.82 -24.20 -28.84
C THR A 11 -8.73 -22.69 -28.65
N ALA A 12 -8.14 -22.01 -29.62
CA ALA A 12 -8.13 -20.55 -29.74
C ALA A 12 -9.46 -20.10 -30.36
N ALA A 13 -10.29 -19.36 -29.60
CA ALA A 13 -11.45 -18.65 -30.12
C ALA A 13 -11.06 -17.19 -30.37
N VAL A 14 -10.92 -16.84 -31.65
CA VAL A 14 -10.72 -15.45 -32.12
C VAL A 14 -12.10 -14.82 -32.25
N ILE A 15 -12.42 -13.85 -31.38
CA ILE A 15 -13.60 -12.99 -31.52
C ILE A 15 -13.17 -11.70 -32.21
N VAL A 16 -13.57 -11.57 -33.48
CA VAL A 16 -13.42 -10.33 -34.26
C VAL A 16 -14.65 -9.46 -33.96
N MET A 17 -14.46 -8.34 -33.24
CA MET A 17 -15.47 -7.29 -33.13
C MET A 17 -15.29 -6.25 -34.22
N LEU A 18 -16.23 -6.22 -35.16
CA LEU A 18 -16.41 -5.16 -36.14
C LEU A 18 -17.02 -3.93 -35.46
N VAL A 19 -16.25 -2.83 -35.40
CA VAL A 19 -16.74 -1.53 -34.98
C VAL A 19 -17.21 -0.77 -36.23
N THR A 20 -18.49 -0.62 -36.41
CA THR A 20 -19.12 0.26 -37.41
C THR A 20 -19.04 1.70 -36.96
N ALA A 21 -18.21 2.50 -37.63
CA ALA A 21 -18.14 3.95 -37.45
C ALA A 21 -19.33 4.61 -38.21
N CYS A 22 -20.25 5.22 -37.48
CA CYS A 22 -21.20 6.17 -38.02
C CYS A 22 -20.60 7.58 -37.95
N GLY A 23 -20.26 8.14 -39.11
CA GLY A 23 -19.85 9.52 -39.23
C GLY A 23 -21.05 10.47 -39.05
N SER A 24 -20.86 11.52 -38.25
CA SER A 24 -21.75 12.67 -38.16
C SER A 24 -20.96 13.95 -38.45
N THR A 25 -21.35 14.67 -39.48
CA THR A 25 -20.85 15.96 -39.92
C THR A 25 -20.95 17.06 -38.88
N PRO A 26 -19.98 17.98 -38.75
CA PRO A 26 -20.08 19.11 -37.83
C PRO A 26 -20.91 20.25 -38.44
N ALA A 27 -21.98 20.65 -37.78
CA ALA A 27 -22.62 21.93 -37.99
C ALA A 27 -21.90 23.03 -37.20
N ALA A 28 -21.47 24.07 -37.91
CA ALA A 28 -20.92 25.29 -37.32
C ALA A 28 -21.99 26.06 -36.56
N GLY A 29 -21.78 26.25 -35.25
CA GLY A 29 -22.62 27.11 -34.41
C GLY A 29 -21.73 27.93 -33.48
N THR A 30 -21.57 29.21 -33.80
CA THR A 30 -20.94 30.26 -33.00
C THR A 30 -21.76 30.60 -31.76
N GLY A 31 -21.16 30.57 -30.59
CA GLY A 31 -21.70 31.18 -29.37
C GLY A 31 -20.76 30.95 -28.17
N PRO A 32 -20.28 32.01 -27.48
CA PRO A 32 -19.49 31.86 -26.28
C PRO A 32 -20.44 31.48 -25.12
N GLY A 33 -20.67 30.18 -24.98
CA GLY A 33 -21.37 29.63 -23.82
C GLY A 33 -20.40 29.49 -22.63
N SER A 34 -20.64 30.29 -21.61
CA SER A 34 -20.05 30.14 -20.29
C SER A 34 -20.36 28.72 -19.76
N GLY A 35 -19.49 27.77 -20.07
CA GLY A 35 -19.59 26.40 -19.56
C GLY A 35 -19.28 26.40 -18.07
N SER A 36 -20.30 26.25 -17.24
CA SER A 36 -20.12 25.85 -15.86
C SER A 36 -19.27 24.59 -15.83
N PRO A 37 -18.25 24.48 -14.96
CA PRO A 37 -17.48 23.25 -14.81
C PRO A 37 -18.45 22.11 -14.53
N PRO A 38 -18.22 20.91 -15.08
CA PRO A 38 -19.07 19.76 -14.80
C PRO A 38 -19.08 19.53 -13.26
N PRO A 39 -20.23 19.21 -12.68
CA PRO A 39 -20.32 18.96 -11.25
C PRO A 39 -19.29 17.90 -10.90
N THR A 40 -18.41 18.23 -9.96
CA THR A 40 -17.46 17.26 -9.37
C THR A 40 -18.31 16.07 -8.92
N GLN A 41 -18.07 14.90 -9.50
CA GLN A 41 -18.75 13.67 -9.11
C GLN A 41 -18.43 13.46 -7.65
N SER A 42 -19.34 13.84 -6.75
CA SER A 42 -19.29 13.47 -5.35
C SER A 42 -19.19 11.96 -5.31
N SER A 43 -18.26 11.42 -4.52
CA SER A 43 -18.08 9.98 -4.38
C SER A 43 -19.43 9.33 -4.12
N GLN A 44 -19.83 8.40 -4.98
CA GLN A 44 -21.14 7.74 -4.88
C GLN A 44 -21.24 6.82 -3.64
N VAL A 45 -20.16 6.74 -2.87
CA VAL A 45 -20.06 5.95 -1.65
C VAL A 45 -19.87 6.90 -0.46
N GLU A 46 -20.78 6.81 0.49
CA GLU A 46 -20.77 7.57 1.74
C GLU A 46 -20.37 6.66 2.91
N PHE A 47 -19.50 7.15 3.80
CA PHE A 47 -19.08 6.45 5.01
C PHE A 47 -19.63 7.17 6.23
N ILE A 48 -20.59 6.55 6.92
CA ILE A 48 -21.24 7.10 8.11
C ILE A 48 -20.75 6.33 9.33
N ARG A 49 -20.11 7.02 10.28
CA ARG A 49 -19.68 6.42 11.53
C ARG A 49 -20.89 6.18 12.43
N THR A 50 -21.13 4.94 12.83
CA THR A 50 -22.28 4.53 13.64
C THR A 50 -21.91 4.17 15.07
N ASP A 51 -20.64 3.74 15.32
CA ASP A 51 -20.14 3.38 16.63
C ASP A 51 -18.59 3.40 16.64
N TYR A 52 -17.99 3.42 17.84
CA TYR A 52 -16.54 3.43 18.00
C TYR A 52 -16.12 3.02 19.42
N GLN A 53 -14.86 2.69 19.59
CA GLN A 53 -14.30 2.31 20.89
C GLN A 53 -14.45 3.47 21.90
N GLY A 54 -15.12 3.20 23.02
CA GLY A 54 -15.36 4.18 24.05
C GLY A 54 -16.60 5.06 23.84
N ALA A 55 -17.38 4.89 22.77
CA ALA A 55 -18.63 5.64 22.54
C ALA A 55 -19.61 5.55 23.72
N ALA A 56 -19.76 4.38 24.33
CA ALA A 56 -20.66 4.14 25.45
C ALA A 56 -20.32 4.97 26.72
N ILE A 57 -19.07 5.43 26.86
CA ILE A 57 -18.60 6.27 27.98
C ILE A 57 -18.36 7.72 27.58
N GLY A 58 -18.78 8.10 26.37
CA GLY A 58 -18.63 9.46 25.87
C GLY A 58 -17.21 9.89 25.54
N SER A 59 -16.30 8.92 25.32
CA SER A 59 -14.92 9.23 24.90
C SER A 59 -14.90 9.82 23.49
N ASN A 60 -14.02 10.79 23.24
CA ASN A 60 -13.76 11.25 21.88
C ASN A 60 -12.88 10.25 21.14
N ILE A 61 -13.00 10.23 19.80
CA ILE A 61 -12.08 9.50 18.95
C ILE A 61 -10.72 10.18 19.02
N PRO A 62 -9.63 9.43 19.26
CA PRO A 62 -8.29 10.01 19.27
C PRO A 62 -7.90 10.58 17.90
N ASP A 63 -7.20 11.73 17.88
CA ASP A 63 -6.78 12.41 16.65
C ASP A 63 -5.94 11.52 15.72
N TRP A 64 -5.16 10.59 16.28
CA TRP A 64 -4.37 9.67 15.50
C TRP A 64 -5.22 8.69 14.65
N VAL A 65 -6.46 8.41 15.08
CA VAL A 65 -7.37 7.55 14.32
C VAL A 65 -7.85 8.26 13.07
N GLU A 66 -8.17 9.56 13.18
CA GLU A 66 -8.51 10.37 12.01
C GLU A 66 -7.31 10.52 11.07
N ALA A 67 -6.10 10.72 11.62
CA ALA A 67 -4.87 10.71 10.85
C ALA A 67 -4.64 9.37 10.13
N ALA A 68 -4.87 8.24 10.81
CA ALA A 68 -4.75 6.91 10.22
C ALA A 68 -5.77 6.66 9.09
N ILE A 69 -7.01 7.12 9.27
CA ILE A 69 -8.07 7.03 8.23
C ILE A 69 -7.66 7.81 6.97
N ASN A 70 -7.03 8.97 7.16
CA ASN A 70 -6.62 9.85 6.07
C ASN A 70 -5.22 9.52 5.50
N GLY A 71 -4.52 8.52 6.06
CA GLY A 71 -3.15 8.18 5.66
C GLY A 71 -2.10 9.23 6.08
N ASP A 72 -2.43 10.12 7.02
CA ASP A 72 -1.54 11.18 7.52
C ASP A 72 -0.59 10.63 8.60
N LEU A 73 0.49 10.00 8.15
CA LEU A 73 1.53 9.47 9.03
C LEU A 73 2.34 10.54 9.72
N GLU A 74 2.49 11.71 9.12
CA GLU A 74 3.27 12.78 9.71
C GLU A 74 2.63 13.28 11.01
N THR A 75 1.30 13.31 11.06
CA THR A 75 0.58 13.60 12.31
C THR A 75 0.82 12.51 13.35
N ILE A 76 0.82 11.23 12.96
CA ILE A 76 1.08 10.12 13.89
C ILE A 76 2.52 10.17 14.40
N LYS A 77 3.50 10.44 13.56
CA LYS A 77 4.93 10.58 13.95
C LYS A 77 5.18 11.67 14.98
N ARG A 78 4.41 12.76 14.94
CA ARG A 78 4.55 13.86 15.90
C ARG A 78 4.05 13.53 17.30
N ILE A 79 3.37 12.42 17.50
CA ILE A 79 2.94 11.97 18.82
C ILE A 79 4.20 11.66 19.65
N PRO A 80 4.36 12.24 20.85
CA PRO A 80 5.60 12.16 21.63
C PRO A 80 6.11 10.73 21.90
N ARG A 81 5.21 9.73 21.96
CA ARG A 81 5.59 8.32 22.16
C ARG A 81 6.36 7.72 20.99
N PHE A 82 6.35 8.36 19.81
CA PHE A 82 7.08 7.92 18.63
C PHE A 82 8.40 8.67 18.41
N ASN A 83 8.84 9.50 19.36
CA ASN A 83 10.14 10.14 19.26
C ASN A 83 11.24 9.08 19.16
N GLY A 84 12.06 9.13 18.09
CA GLY A 84 13.12 8.16 17.79
C GLY A 84 12.60 6.79 17.35
N LYS A 85 11.34 6.68 16.97
CA LYS A 85 10.71 5.45 16.48
C LYS A 85 10.02 5.69 15.14
N VAL A 86 9.93 4.65 14.34
CA VAL A 86 9.13 4.61 13.11
C VAL A 86 7.77 4.01 13.42
N PRO A 87 6.67 4.78 13.35
CA PRO A 87 5.32 4.24 13.49
C PRO A 87 4.91 3.50 12.22
N ILE A 88 4.25 2.37 12.41
CA ILE A 88 3.74 1.50 11.35
C ILE A 88 2.25 1.33 11.63
N VAL A 89 1.43 1.96 10.80
CA VAL A 89 -0.02 1.84 10.90
C VAL A 89 -0.50 0.72 10.01
N ASP A 90 -1.34 -0.13 10.54
CA ASP A 90 -2.06 -1.13 9.78
C ASP A 90 -3.54 -1.15 10.17
N TRP A 91 -4.38 -1.67 9.30
CA TRP A 91 -5.80 -1.77 9.58
C TRP A 91 -6.42 -2.96 8.86
N GLY A 92 -7.50 -3.46 9.45
CA GLY A 92 -8.34 -4.48 8.84
C GLY A 92 -9.80 -4.10 8.96
N ASN A 93 -10.63 -4.61 8.04
CA ASN A 93 -12.07 -4.43 8.07
C ASN A 93 -12.81 -5.76 8.08
N GLY A 94 -14.04 -5.74 8.57
CA GLY A 94 -14.89 -6.91 8.62
C GLY A 94 -16.16 -6.69 9.43
N GLN A 95 -17.05 -7.67 9.37
CA GLN A 95 -18.34 -7.60 10.07
C GLN A 95 -18.27 -8.07 11.53
N ASN A 96 -17.17 -8.69 11.94
CA ASN A 96 -16.99 -9.23 13.29
C ASN A 96 -15.76 -8.62 13.97
N LEU A 97 -16.01 -7.84 15.02
CA LEU A 97 -14.97 -7.16 15.79
C LEU A 97 -14.01 -8.12 16.49
N ASP A 98 -14.49 -9.26 16.98
CA ASP A 98 -13.64 -10.21 17.71
C ASP A 98 -12.69 -10.96 16.78
N LEU A 99 -13.11 -11.21 15.53
CA LEU A 99 -12.22 -11.73 14.50
C LEU A 99 -11.15 -10.72 14.14
N LEU A 100 -11.48 -9.42 14.05
CA LEU A 100 -10.48 -8.37 13.79
C LEU A 100 -9.49 -8.23 14.94
N ARG A 101 -9.95 -8.33 16.20
CA ARG A 101 -9.06 -8.36 17.37
C ARG A 101 -8.11 -9.55 17.33
N SER A 102 -8.63 -10.73 16.99
CA SER A 102 -7.82 -11.94 16.82
C SER A 102 -6.81 -11.79 15.71
N TRP A 103 -7.22 -11.20 14.57
CA TRP A 103 -6.33 -10.90 13.46
C TRP A 103 -5.15 -10.01 13.90
N VAL A 104 -5.42 -8.90 14.60
CA VAL A 104 -4.35 -8.00 15.10
C VAL A 104 -3.38 -8.73 16.04
N ASN A 105 -3.89 -9.61 16.91
CA ASN A 105 -3.06 -10.36 17.86
C ASN A 105 -2.14 -11.37 17.14
N ASN A 106 -2.55 -11.86 15.97
CA ASN A 106 -1.79 -12.82 15.16
C ASN A 106 -1.09 -12.18 13.96
N PHE A 107 -1.16 -10.85 13.84
CA PHE A 107 -0.60 -10.14 12.70
C PHE A 107 0.92 -10.21 12.68
N ASN A 108 1.48 -10.73 11.58
CA ASN A 108 2.92 -10.76 11.38
C ASN A 108 3.42 -9.40 10.87
N VAL A 109 3.70 -8.49 11.81
CA VAL A 109 4.16 -7.13 11.51
C VAL A 109 5.48 -7.14 10.74
N SER A 110 6.39 -8.08 11.06
CA SER A 110 7.68 -8.20 10.37
C SER A 110 7.48 -8.45 8.88
N ALA A 111 6.60 -9.40 8.51
CA ALA A 111 6.27 -9.64 7.10
C ALA A 111 5.59 -8.43 6.43
N GLY A 112 4.79 -7.68 7.18
CA GLY A 112 4.19 -6.43 6.73
C GLY A 112 5.24 -5.38 6.38
N ILE A 113 6.25 -5.19 7.23
CA ILE A 113 7.38 -4.27 6.98
C ILE A 113 8.17 -4.71 5.76
N SER A 114 8.58 -5.97 5.69
CA SER A 114 9.36 -6.51 4.57
C SER A 114 8.65 -6.26 3.23
N ARG A 115 7.33 -6.51 3.18
CA ARG A 115 6.52 -6.26 1.98
C ARG A 115 6.47 -4.77 1.62
N ARG A 116 6.29 -3.89 2.60
CA ARG A 116 6.26 -2.44 2.36
C ARG A 116 7.58 -1.92 1.85
N ILE A 117 8.68 -2.37 2.45
CA ILE A 117 10.04 -2.02 2.00
C ILE A 117 10.25 -2.47 0.56
N SER A 118 9.92 -3.71 0.21
CA SER A 118 10.08 -4.21 -1.14
C SER A 118 9.21 -3.48 -2.15
N THR A 119 7.94 -3.21 -1.81
CA THR A 119 7.05 -2.41 -2.66
C THR A 119 7.59 -1.00 -2.89
N TYR A 120 8.16 -0.37 -1.87
CA TYR A 120 8.80 0.94 -2.01
C TYR A 120 10.00 0.89 -2.97
N VAL A 121 10.90 -0.09 -2.81
CA VAL A 121 12.05 -0.26 -3.70
C VAL A 121 11.60 -0.57 -5.13
N GLU A 122 10.59 -1.41 -5.31
CA GLU A 122 10.02 -1.69 -6.64
C GLU A 122 9.40 -0.45 -7.28
N ALA A 123 8.68 0.38 -6.53
CA ALA A 123 8.07 1.60 -7.04
C ALA A 123 9.13 2.64 -7.41
N GLU A 124 10.16 2.81 -6.58
CA GLU A 124 11.22 3.80 -6.81
C GLU A 124 12.17 3.39 -7.94
N PHE A 125 12.49 2.10 -8.07
CA PHE A 125 13.52 1.60 -9.00
C PHE A 125 13.00 0.65 -10.09
N GLY A 126 11.77 0.12 -9.96
CA GLY A 126 11.22 -0.90 -10.86
C GLY A 126 10.77 -0.38 -12.23
N GLY A 127 10.72 0.94 -12.42
CA GLY A 127 10.34 1.56 -13.68
C GLY A 127 11.53 2.03 -14.50
N THR A 128 11.42 3.22 -15.10
CA THR A 128 12.45 3.86 -15.95
C THR A 128 13.59 4.52 -15.16
N GLN A 129 13.63 4.36 -13.84
CA GLN A 129 14.58 5.04 -12.94
C GLN A 129 16.04 4.55 -13.10
N LEU A 130 16.26 3.35 -13.65
CA LEU A 130 17.60 2.85 -13.93
C LEU A 130 18.30 3.65 -15.04
N GLY A 131 17.56 4.37 -15.89
CA GLY A 131 18.11 5.24 -16.93
C GLY A 131 19.09 4.47 -17.85
N THR A 132 20.31 4.98 -17.96
CA THR A 132 21.37 4.34 -18.77
C THR A 132 21.86 3.00 -18.20
N LYS A 133 21.57 2.70 -16.93
CA LYS A 133 21.89 1.42 -16.27
C LYS A 133 20.83 0.35 -16.51
N ASP A 134 19.79 0.60 -17.33
CA ASP A 134 18.67 -0.30 -17.55
C ASP A 134 19.06 -1.49 -18.46
N THR A 135 19.85 -2.41 -17.92
CA THR A 135 20.19 -3.68 -18.53
C THR A 135 19.41 -4.84 -17.89
N GLN A 136 19.29 -5.97 -18.61
CA GLN A 136 18.64 -7.16 -18.04
C GLN A 136 19.35 -7.66 -16.79
N GLU A 137 20.67 -7.51 -16.73
CA GLU A 137 21.51 -7.91 -15.60
C GLU A 137 21.21 -7.04 -14.37
N ASN A 138 21.14 -5.73 -14.55
CA ASN A 138 20.82 -4.79 -13.47
C ASN A 138 19.38 -4.93 -12.98
N ARG A 139 18.42 -5.25 -13.86
CA ARG A 139 17.05 -5.60 -13.45
C ARG A 139 17.00 -6.90 -12.64
N ASN A 140 17.83 -7.90 -12.98
CA ASN A 140 17.95 -9.13 -12.19
C ASN A 140 18.53 -8.84 -10.81
N PHE A 141 19.57 -8.02 -10.74
CA PHE A 141 20.18 -7.57 -9.50
C PHE A 141 19.17 -6.83 -8.62
N LEU A 142 18.42 -5.89 -9.17
CA LEU A 142 17.37 -5.19 -8.42
C LEU A 142 16.30 -6.16 -7.85
N ARG A 143 15.91 -7.19 -8.62
CA ARG A 143 15.01 -8.23 -8.11
C ARG A 143 15.61 -9.01 -6.94
N GLU A 144 16.92 -9.28 -6.97
CA GLU A 144 17.63 -9.91 -5.85
C GLU A 144 17.60 -9.00 -4.60
N VAL A 145 17.82 -7.69 -4.77
CA VAL A 145 17.70 -6.70 -3.69
C VAL A 145 16.29 -6.75 -3.07
N VAL A 146 15.25 -6.66 -3.90
CA VAL A 146 13.85 -6.71 -3.46
C VAL A 146 13.55 -8.04 -2.74
N ALA A 147 13.97 -9.17 -3.28
CA ALA A 147 13.76 -10.48 -2.68
C ALA A 147 14.45 -10.60 -1.31
N THR A 148 15.67 -10.08 -1.19
CA THR A 148 16.42 -10.08 0.07
C THR A 148 15.72 -9.23 1.13
N LEU A 149 15.29 -8.03 0.79
CA LEU A 149 14.54 -7.14 1.69
C LEU A 149 13.17 -7.73 2.06
N SER A 150 12.47 -8.39 1.10
CA SER A 150 11.18 -9.03 1.35
C SER A 150 11.29 -10.24 2.29
N SER A 151 12.43 -10.89 2.33
CA SER A 151 12.70 -12.03 3.21
C SER A 151 13.33 -11.64 4.54
N ALA A 152 13.63 -10.35 4.76
CA ALA A 152 14.23 -9.87 6.00
C ALA A 152 13.22 -10.00 7.16
N GLU A 153 13.73 -10.48 8.30
CA GLU A 153 12.97 -10.53 9.54
C GLU A 153 13.28 -9.28 10.37
N PHE A 154 12.24 -8.49 10.65
CA PHE A 154 12.35 -7.30 11.48
C PHE A 154 11.90 -7.63 12.90
N SER A 155 12.75 -7.27 13.87
CA SER A 155 12.53 -7.47 15.31
C SER A 155 12.51 -6.13 16.06
N GLY A 156 12.16 -6.16 17.35
CA GLY A 156 12.09 -4.93 18.14
C GLY A 156 10.79 -4.14 17.96
N LEU A 157 9.80 -4.77 17.35
CA LEU A 157 8.47 -4.20 17.14
C LEU A 157 7.66 -4.21 18.43
N ALA A 158 7.03 -3.08 18.74
CA ALA A 158 6.11 -2.93 19.85
C ALA A 158 4.73 -2.48 19.34
N ARG A 159 3.66 -3.11 19.84
CA ARG A 159 2.29 -2.61 19.64
C ARG A 159 2.08 -1.44 20.58
N GLU A 160 1.76 -0.28 20.04
CA GLU A 160 1.66 0.97 20.79
C GLU A 160 0.21 1.38 21.09
N MET A 161 -0.64 1.28 20.09
CA MET A 161 -2.04 1.75 20.15
C MET A 161 -2.90 0.91 19.21
N ASP A 162 -4.18 0.83 19.55
CA ASP A 162 -5.20 0.28 18.67
C ASP A 162 -6.55 0.93 18.93
N TYR A 163 -7.39 0.91 17.90
CA TYR A 163 -8.72 1.50 17.96
C TYR A 163 -9.64 0.91 16.90
N TRP A 164 -10.93 0.85 17.17
CA TRP A 164 -11.91 0.43 16.19
C TRP A 164 -13.02 1.47 16.01
N VAL A 165 -13.54 1.54 14.79
CA VAL A 165 -14.75 2.28 14.43
C VAL A 165 -15.70 1.35 13.69
N LYS A 166 -17.02 1.57 13.84
CA LYS A 166 -18.05 0.91 13.05
C LYS A 166 -18.58 1.89 12.02
N LEU A 167 -18.59 1.49 10.78
CA LEU A 167 -19.01 2.30 9.65
C LEU A 167 -20.24 1.68 9.00
N ARG A 168 -21.17 2.54 8.59
CA ARG A 168 -22.21 2.24 7.62
C ARG A 168 -21.78 2.80 6.29
N ILE A 169 -21.68 1.95 5.29
CA ILE A 169 -21.25 2.28 3.94
C ILE A 169 -22.50 2.30 3.08
N VAL A 170 -22.81 3.45 2.50
CA VAL A 170 -23.96 3.65 1.60
C VAL A 170 -23.41 3.85 0.19
N ASP A 171 -23.68 2.91 -0.70
CA ASP A 171 -23.39 3.02 -2.12
C ASP A 171 -24.63 3.53 -2.84
N HIS A 172 -24.68 4.83 -3.07
CA HIS A 172 -25.83 5.47 -3.71
C HIS A 172 -26.03 5.03 -5.16
N ALA A 173 -24.97 4.61 -5.85
CA ALA A 173 -25.06 4.12 -7.22
C ALA A 173 -25.73 2.76 -7.31
N LYS A 174 -25.48 1.90 -6.33
CA LYS A 174 -26.05 0.55 -6.26
C LYS A 174 -27.31 0.47 -5.40
N GLY A 175 -27.62 1.53 -4.63
CA GLY A 175 -28.70 1.51 -3.65
C GLY A 175 -28.48 0.50 -2.52
N THR A 176 -27.23 0.17 -2.20
CA THR A 176 -26.90 -0.81 -1.17
C THR A 176 -26.32 -0.15 0.07
N GLN A 177 -26.59 -0.79 1.23
CA GLN A 177 -26.06 -0.36 2.50
C GLN A 177 -25.46 -1.58 3.22
N THR A 178 -24.23 -1.41 3.73
CA THR A 178 -23.51 -2.43 4.50
C THR A 178 -22.95 -1.82 5.77
N GLU A 179 -22.70 -2.64 6.78
CA GLU A 179 -22.00 -2.22 8.00
C GLU A 179 -20.71 -3.02 8.13
N GLU A 180 -19.62 -2.33 8.53
CA GLU A 180 -18.35 -2.97 8.82
C GLU A 180 -17.65 -2.31 10.00
N TYR A 181 -16.82 -3.06 10.68
CA TYR A 181 -15.82 -2.53 11.60
C TYR A 181 -14.52 -2.26 10.83
N ARG A 182 -13.84 -1.17 11.16
CA ARG A 182 -12.43 -0.94 10.84
C ARG A 182 -11.63 -0.93 12.12
N TYR A 183 -10.60 -1.75 12.16
CA TYR A 183 -9.73 -1.89 13.32
C TYR A 183 -8.34 -1.42 12.93
N PHE A 184 -7.88 -0.34 13.55
CA PHE A 184 -6.58 0.27 13.33
C PHE A 184 -5.63 -0.19 14.43
N VAL A 185 -4.38 -0.42 14.05
CA VAL A 185 -3.30 -0.74 14.98
C VAL A 185 -2.05 0.03 14.59
N VAL A 186 -1.34 0.55 15.59
CA VAL A 186 -0.05 1.20 15.40
C VAL A 186 1.00 0.40 16.12
N PHE A 187 1.96 -0.07 15.37
CA PHE A 187 3.21 -0.63 15.89
C PHE A 187 4.30 0.42 15.79
N SER A 188 5.38 0.22 16.50
CA SER A 188 6.60 1.03 16.35
C SER A 188 7.85 0.15 16.41
N ILE A 189 8.89 0.64 15.78
CA ILE A 189 10.25 0.10 15.87
C ILE A 189 11.20 1.27 16.10
N PRO A 190 12.23 1.15 16.99
CA PRO A 190 13.25 2.16 17.10
C PRO A 190 13.94 2.40 15.75
N GLU A 191 14.18 3.66 15.41
CA GLU A 191 14.71 4.04 14.08
C GLU A 191 16.12 3.44 13.83
N ASP A 192 16.96 3.42 14.84
CA ASP A 192 18.30 2.84 14.81
C ASP A 192 18.26 1.31 14.65
N VAL A 193 17.32 0.62 15.31
CA VAL A 193 17.12 -0.82 15.19
C VAL A 193 16.66 -1.18 13.78
N LEU A 194 15.70 -0.43 13.24
CA LEU A 194 15.21 -0.65 11.87
C LEU A 194 16.33 -0.43 10.85
N GLN A 195 17.07 0.68 10.97
CA GLN A 195 18.19 0.99 10.08
C GLN A 195 19.25 -0.10 10.12
N TYR A 196 19.65 -0.53 11.31
CA TYR A 196 20.63 -1.62 11.47
C TYR A 196 20.15 -2.91 10.76
N GLN A 197 18.88 -3.28 10.89
CA GLN A 197 18.36 -4.49 10.27
C GLN A 197 18.30 -4.38 8.74
N ILE A 198 18.02 -3.19 8.21
CA ILE A 198 18.11 -2.91 6.77
C ILE A 198 19.57 -3.04 6.30
N ASP A 199 20.51 -2.43 7.02
CA ASP A 199 21.93 -2.50 6.67
C ASP A 199 22.44 -3.95 6.68
N VAL A 200 22.00 -4.77 7.64
CA VAL A 200 22.30 -6.21 7.69
C VAL A 200 21.71 -6.95 6.50
N ALA A 201 20.46 -6.65 6.11
CA ALA A 201 19.83 -7.26 4.94
C ALA A 201 20.56 -6.88 3.65
N MET A 202 20.86 -5.59 3.47
CA MET A 202 21.63 -5.08 2.34
C MET A 202 23.06 -5.61 2.29
N GLY A 203 23.68 -5.86 3.44
CA GLY A 203 25.02 -6.46 3.55
C GLY A 203 25.10 -7.88 2.98
N LYS A 204 23.99 -8.61 2.88
CA LYS A 204 23.92 -9.96 2.26
C LYS A 204 23.96 -9.92 0.73
N ILE A 205 23.76 -8.75 0.13
CA ILE A 205 23.69 -8.56 -1.32
C ILE A 205 25.09 -8.25 -1.84
N SER A 206 25.59 -9.06 -2.79
CA SER A 206 26.91 -8.90 -3.39
C SER A 206 26.79 -8.30 -4.79
N ALA A 207 27.21 -7.04 -4.94
CA ALA A 207 27.36 -6.41 -6.24
C ALA A 207 28.58 -6.98 -6.97
N GLN A 208 28.43 -7.36 -8.24
CA GLN A 208 29.49 -7.94 -9.07
C GLN A 208 30.12 -6.90 -10.01
N THR A 209 29.40 -5.80 -10.27
CA THR A 209 29.83 -4.71 -11.14
C THR A 209 29.75 -3.35 -10.39
N GLN A 210 30.43 -2.36 -10.92
CA GLN A 210 30.33 -0.99 -10.39
C GLN A 210 28.91 -0.45 -10.48
N GLU A 211 28.20 -0.73 -11.57
CA GLU A 211 26.81 -0.28 -11.77
C GLU A 211 25.87 -0.92 -10.73
N GLN A 212 26.04 -2.22 -10.43
CA GLN A 212 25.30 -2.89 -9.36
C GLN A 212 25.61 -2.29 -7.98
N GLN A 213 26.87 -1.92 -7.71
CA GLN A 213 27.22 -1.24 -6.48
C GLN A 213 26.58 0.13 -6.37
N GLU A 214 26.48 0.88 -7.47
CA GLU A 214 25.79 2.16 -7.50
C GLU A 214 24.27 1.97 -7.27
N ILE A 215 23.63 0.99 -7.90
CA ILE A 215 22.21 0.66 -7.66
C ILE A 215 21.99 0.30 -6.18
N LYS A 216 22.86 -0.49 -5.59
CA LYS A 216 22.80 -0.85 -4.16
C LYS A 216 22.86 0.40 -3.28
N ASN A 217 23.80 1.28 -3.53
CA ASN A 217 23.98 2.54 -2.79
C ASN A 217 22.75 3.46 -2.96
N ASP A 218 22.22 3.56 -4.18
CA ASP A 218 21.02 4.36 -4.48
C ASP A 218 19.79 3.83 -3.70
N VAL A 219 19.63 2.51 -3.62
CA VAL A 219 18.56 1.87 -2.81
C VAL A 219 18.75 2.17 -1.33
N GLU A 220 19.96 2.01 -0.78
CA GLU A 220 20.26 2.32 0.61
C GLU A 220 19.97 3.80 0.94
N GLU A 221 20.36 4.71 0.06
CA GLU A 221 20.10 6.14 0.23
C GLU A 221 18.62 6.49 0.13
N ALA A 222 17.90 5.89 -0.84
CA ALA A 222 16.46 6.06 -0.96
C ALA A 222 15.73 5.55 0.29
N MET A 223 16.13 4.42 0.84
CA MET A 223 15.60 3.88 2.09
C MET A 223 15.82 4.84 3.27
N LYS A 224 17.01 5.43 3.39
CA LYS A 224 17.32 6.46 4.41
C LYS A 224 16.47 7.72 4.22
N ARG A 225 16.27 8.18 2.98
CA ARG A 225 15.44 9.37 2.67
C ARG A 225 13.96 9.14 2.93
N ALA A 226 13.45 8.00 2.52
CA ALA A 226 12.05 7.65 2.66
C ALA A 226 11.60 7.67 4.12
N ARG A 227 12.50 7.45 5.08
CA ARG A 227 12.19 7.34 6.52
C ARG A 227 10.85 6.62 6.75
N PHE A 228 10.55 5.71 5.82
CA PHE A 228 9.28 4.96 5.79
C PHE A 228 8.00 5.82 5.67
N ASN A 229 8.11 7.08 5.22
CA ASN A 229 6.99 8.01 5.09
C ASN A 229 6.01 7.63 3.98
N SER A 230 6.48 6.98 2.92
CA SER A 230 5.70 6.68 1.72
C SER A 230 5.23 5.21 1.63
N ILE A 231 5.60 4.36 2.56
CA ILE A 231 5.32 2.92 2.51
C ILE A 231 3.81 2.58 2.68
N GLN A 232 2.96 3.58 2.97
CA GLN A 232 1.56 3.35 3.28
C GLN A 232 0.56 3.62 2.15
N GLN A 233 0.98 4.07 0.97
CA GLN A 233 0.03 4.48 -0.09
C GLN A 233 -0.35 3.37 -1.07
N SER A 234 -0.04 2.11 -0.81
CA SER A 234 -0.37 1.00 -1.72
C SER A 234 -1.39 0.05 -1.09
N ASN A 235 -2.65 0.47 -1.11
CA ASN A 235 -3.82 -0.43 -1.06
C ASN A 235 -4.93 0.12 -1.94
#